data_efedded537e284035b1a43b42f1819b2
#
_entry.id   efedded537e284035b1a43b42f1819b2
#
_cell.length_a   1.000
_cell.length_b   1.000
_cell.length_c   1.000
_cell.angle_alpha   90.00
_cell.angle_beta   90.00
_cell.angle_gamma   90.00
#
_symmetry.space_group_name_H-M   'P 1'
#
loop_
_entity.id
_entity.type
_entity.pdbx_description
1 polymer ?
#
loop_
_entity_poly.entity_id
_entity_poly.type
_entity_poly.pdbx_seq_one_letter_code
_entity_poly.pdbx_strand_id
1 'polypeptide(L)'
;MSLASLLRLFFLAAIWGASFLFMRMAANSLGPAVLIEFRVGFAALTLFIVALYLKRRLAFTHHTKHFFIIGALNSALPFLFFAYAAQTISASTLSILNSTTPIWGAVVGIIWSKTKPTKSMVLGLLLGLIGVAILVGQNHLVLNTQSLIAIAAALSASLCYAIASHYTKNAPKLAPFDNAHGSMWAASFIVLPLILFMPIREVPSTDVMLGVLALGVVCTALAYILFFKLIDDIGPTSALTVTFLIPLFGIFWGHVILDEKIGPNTLLGALFVIMGTMLVTGFLPRKKHLAKTS
;
A
#
# COMPACT_ATOMS: atom_id res chain seq x y z
N MET A 1 13.11 -15.27 14.09
CA MET A 1 13.59 -14.30 13.09
C MET A 1 15.02 -13.95 13.41
N SER A 2 15.90 -13.82 12.41
CA SER A 2 17.24 -13.27 12.60
C SER A 2 17.16 -11.74 12.85
N LEU A 3 18.19 -11.16 13.50
CA LEU A 3 18.27 -9.70 13.66
C LEU A 3 18.24 -8.98 12.31
N ALA A 4 18.91 -9.53 11.29
CA ALA A 4 18.91 -8.98 9.94
C ALA A 4 17.51 -8.94 9.31
N SER A 5 16.70 -10.00 9.49
CA SER A 5 15.31 -10.03 8.99
C SER A 5 14.41 -9.05 9.75
N LEU A 6 14.65 -8.87 11.05
CA LEU A 6 13.92 -7.90 11.86
C LEU A 6 14.24 -6.46 11.41
N LEU A 7 15.51 -6.13 11.26
CA LEU A 7 15.94 -4.82 10.76
C LEU A 7 15.38 -4.53 9.36
N ARG A 8 15.40 -5.53 8.47
CA ARG A 8 14.83 -5.42 7.12
C ARG A 8 13.32 -5.17 7.16
N LEU A 9 12.59 -5.83 8.06
CA LEU A 9 11.16 -5.62 8.26
C LEU A 9 10.85 -4.18 8.70
N PHE A 10 11.54 -3.68 9.73
CA PHE A 10 11.36 -2.30 10.21
C PHE A 10 11.75 -1.26 9.15
N PHE A 11 12.87 -1.48 8.46
CA PHE A 11 13.34 -0.58 7.40
C PHE A 11 12.33 -0.51 6.24
N LEU A 12 11.78 -1.66 5.83
CA LEU A 12 10.75 -1.71 4.79
C LEU A 12 9.46 -1.01 5.24
N ALA A 13 9.05 -1.20 6.49
CA ALA A 13 7.89 -0.50 7.05
C ALA A 13 8.09 1.02 7.07
N ALA A 14 9.30 1.48 7.44
CA ALA A 14 9.67 2.90 7.43
C ALA A 14 9.62 3.49 6.01
N ILE A 15 10.18 2.77 5.02
CA ILE A 15 10.17 3.16 3.60
C ILE A 15 8.74 3.24 3.07
N TRP A 16 7.92 2.22 3.30
CA TRP A 16 6.53 2.22 2.83
C TRP A 16 5.66 3.24 3.56
N GLY A 17 5.90 3.48 4.85
CA GLY A 17 5.27 4.58 5.59
C GLY A 17 5.62 5.95 5.01
N ALA A 18 6.88 6.16 4.61
CA ALA A 18 7.34 7.38 3.95
C ALA A 18 6.72 7.60 2.55
N SER A 19 6.20 6.56 1.89
CA SER A 19 5.48 6.74 0.63
C SER A 19 4.31 7.73 0.75
N PHE A 20 3.58 7.69 1.87
CA PHE A 20 2.44 8.57 2.10
C PHE A 20 2.87 10.00 2.37
N LEU A 21 4.01 10.20 3.04
CA LEU A 21 4.66 11.49 3.20
C LEU A 21 4.97 12.12 1.83
N PHE A 22 5.73 11.43 0.99
CA PHE A 22 6.12 11.95 -0.33
C PHE A 22 4.94 12.18 -1.25
N MET A 23 3.92 11.32 -1.22
CA MET A 23 2.68 11.56 -1.95
C MET A 23 1.98 12.83 -1.45
N ARG A 24 1.90 13.04 -0.13
CA ARG A 24 1.28 14.24 0.44
C ARG A 24 2.01 15.51 0.06
N MET A 25 3.34 15.50 0.04
CA MET A 25 4.18 16.64 -0.38
C MET A 25 3.96 17.02 -1.84
N ALA A 26 3.81 16.03 -2.73
CA ALA A 26 3.84 16.23 -4.18
C ALA A 26 2.45 16.29 -4.83
N ALA A 27 1.38 15.81 -4.16
CA ALA A 27 0.07 15.61 -4.77
C ALA A 27 -0.58 16.90 -5.26
N ASN A 28 -0.37 18.02 -4.57
CA ASN A 28 -0.99 19.31 -4.94
C ASN A 28 -0.30 19.97 -6.12
N SER A 29 1.02 19.98 -6.18
CA SER A 29 1.80 20.62 -7.24
C SER A 29 1.80 19.80 -8.54
N LEU A 30 2.04 18.50 -8.45
CA LEU A 30 2.12 17.63 -9.63
C LEU A 30 0.75 17.14 -10.11
N GLY A 31 -0.23 17.05 -9.22
CA GLY A 31 -1.46 16.32 -9.50
C GLY A 31 -1.27 14.79 -9.53
N PRO A 32 -2.37 14.01 -9.41
CA PRO A 32 -2.27 12.55 -9.24
C PRO A 32 -1.60 11.83 -10.42
N ALA A 33 -1.94 12.18 -11.66
CA ALA A 33 -1.43 11.47 -12.83
C ALA A 33 0.09 11.65 -13.01
N VAL A 34 0.56 12.91 -12.96
CA VAL A 34 1.98 13.22 -13.12
C VAL A 34 2.81 12.65 -11.97
N LEU A 35 2.33 12.80 -10.73
CA LEU A 35 2.98 12.23 -9.55
C LEU A 35 3.17 10.71 -9.68
N ILE A 36 2.11 10.01 -10.09
CA ILE A 36 2.17 8.55 -10.17
C ILE A 36 2.95 8.08 -11.37
N GLU A 37 2.90 8.79 -12.51
CA GLU A 37 3.78 8.46 -13.64
C GLU A 37 5.25 8.57 -13.26
N PHE A 38 5.68 9.63 -12.59
CA PHE A 38 7.05 9.73 -12.09
C PHE A 38 7.37 8.59 -11.11
N ARG A 39 6.45 8.25 -10.20
CA ARG A 39 6.65 7.14 -9.26
C ARG A 39 6.89 5.81 -9.97
N VAL A 40 5.97 5.42 -10.87
CA VAL A 40 6.05 4.11 -11.55
C VAL A 40 7.14 4.10 -12.62
N GLY A 41 7.37 5.23 -13.31
CA GLY A 41 8.43 5.39 -14.30
C GLY A 41 9.82 5.28 -13.67
N PHE A 42 10.10 6.00 -12.58
CA PHE A 42 11.37 5.85 -11.85
C PHE A 42 11.54 4.44 -11.28
N ALA A 43 10.47 3.81 -10.80
CA ALA A 43 10.53 2.44 -10.34
C ALA A 43 10.84 1.46 -11.50
N ALA A 44 10.18 1.61 -12.65
CA ALA A 44 10.39 0.79 -13.83
C ALA A 44 11.82 0.94 -14.36
N LEU A 45 12.33 2.17 -14.45
CA LEU A 45 13.71 2.46 -14.88
C LEU A 45 14.73 1.88 -13.90
N THR A 46 14.51 2.03 -12.60
CA THR A 46 15.41 1.46 -11.58
C THR A 46 15.45 -0.06 -11.67
N LEU A 47 14.28 -0.72 -11.77
CA LEU A 47 14.22 -2.18 -11.93
C LEU A 47 14.82 -2.63 -13.27
N PHE A 48 14.70 -1.83 -14.33
CA PHE A 48 15.36 -2.10 -15.61
C PHE A 48 16.89 -2.06 -15.49
N ILE A 49 17.46 -1.05 -14.82
CA ILE A 49 18.89 -0.97 -14.56
C ILE A 49 19.37 -2.20 -13.76
N VAL A 50 18.61 -2.58 -12.72
CA VAL A 50 18.90 -3.80 -11.93
C VAL A 50 18.80 -5.05 -12.80
N ALA A 51 17.81 -5.14 -13.70
CA ALA A 51 17.67 -6.27 -14.62
C ALA A 51 18.87 -6.39 -15.57
N LEU A 52 19.37 -5.25 -16.10
CA LEU A 52 20.60 -5.23 -16.93
C LEU A 52 21.80 -5.73 -16.15
N TYR A 53 21.99 -5.26 -14.91
CA TYR A 53 23.08 -5.71 -14.04
C TYR A 53 23.02 -7.22 -13.74
N LEU A 54 21.81 -7.73 -13.45
CA LEU A 54 21.57 -9.15 -13.20
C LEU A 54 21.49 -10.01 -14.47
N LYS A 55 21.64 -9.41 -15.67
CA LYS A 55 21.51 -10.06 -16.98
C LYS A 55 20.17 -10.79 -17.16
N ARG A 56 19.11 -10.28 -16.53
CA ARG A 56 17.74 -10.82 -16.65
C ARG A 56 17.02 -10.18 -17.83
N ARG A 57 16.31 -11.00 -18.61
CA ARG A 57 15.45 -10.54 -19.71
C ARG A 57 14.00 -10.59 -19.27
N LEU A 58 13.29 -9.48 -19.40
CA LEU A 58 11.86 -9.42 -19.12
C LEU A 58 11.08 -10.03 -20.29
N ALA A 59 10.38 -11.14 -20.03
CA ALA A 59 9.49 -11.77 -21.00
C ALA A 59 8.13 -11.06 -21.09
N PHE A 60 8.15 -9.74 -21.38
CA PHE A 60 6.96 -8.89 -21.33
C PHE A 60 5.87 -9.39 -22.29
N THR A 61 6.24 -9.73 -23.52
CA THR A 61 5.29 -10.18 -24.56
C THR A 61 4.57 -11.48 -24.23
N HIS A 62 5.21 -12.40 -23.50
CA HIS A 62 4.59 -13.66 -23.10
C HIS A 62 3.59 -13.51 -21.95
N HIS A 63 3.71 -12.46 -21.14
CA HIS A 63 2.90 -12.25 -19.95
C HIS A 63 2.20 -10.88 -19.93
N THR A 64 2.03 -10.23 -21.08
CA THR A 64 1.47 -8.88 -21.23
C THR A 64 0.15 -8.72 -20.45
N LYS A 65 -0.82 -9.61 -20.68
CA LYS A 65 -2.12 -9.57 -20.00
C LYS A 65 -1.96 -9.59 -18.47
N HIS A 66 -1.09 -10.45 -17.95
CA HIS A 66 -0.82 -10.56 -16.53
C HIS A 66 -0.20 -9.27 -15.98
N PHE A 67 0.81 -8.72 -16.65
CA PHE A 67 1.47 -7.49 -16.21
C PHE A 67 0.52 -6.29 -16.21
N PHE A 68 -0.36 -6.18 -17.22
CA PHE A 68 -1.36 -5.11 -17.23
C PHE A 68 -2.41 -5.27 -16.13
N ILE A 69 -2.89 -6.47 -15.82
CA ILE A 69 -3.83 -6.71 -14.72
C ILE A 69 -3.18 -6.35 -13.37
N ILE A 70 -1.98 -6.87 -13.11
CA ILE A 70 -1.26 -6.57 -11.87
C ILE A 70 -0.81 -5.11 -11.82
N GLY A 71 -0.30 -4.57 -12.92
CA GLY A 71 0.07 -3.16 -13.04
C GLY A 71 -1.10 -2.23 -12.73
N ALA A 72 -2.30 -2.56 -13.24
CA ALA A 72 -3.51 -1.81 -12.94
C ALA A 72 -3.91 -1.94 -11.46
N LEU A 73 -4.09 -3.17 -10.96
CA LEU A 73 -4.71 -3.42 -9.65
C LEU A 73 -3.75 -3.23 -8.47
N ASN A 74 -2.44 -3.43 -8.67
CA ASN A 74 -1.45 -3.36 -7.59
C ASN A 74 -0.60 -2.09 -7.63
N SER A 75 -0.69 -1.28 -8.68
CA SER A 75 0.16 -0.09 -8.83
C SER A 75 -0.60 1.11 -9.39
N ALA A 76 -1.03 1.12 -10.64
CA ALA A 76 -1.61 2.30 -11.28
C ALA A 76 -2.84 2.82 -10.53
N LEU A 77 -3.90 2.02 -10.40
CA LEU A 77 -5.15 2.44 -9.76
C LEU A 77 -4.96 2.78 -8.28
N PRO A 78 -4.37 1.90 -7.41
CA PRO A 78 -4.25 2.24 -6.01
C PRO A 78 -3.34 3.45 -5.78
N PHE A 79 -2.27 3.62 -6.53
CA PHE A 79 -1.41 4.78 -6.38
C PHE A 79 -2.12 6.06 -6.82
N LEU A 80 -2.89 6.04 -7.93
CA LEU A 80 -3.70 7.19 -8.36
C LEU A 80 -4.75 7.55 -7.31
N PHE A 81 -5.44 6.57 -6.72
CA PHE A 81 -6.42 6.81 -5.66
C PHE A 81 -5.77 7.41 -4.41
N PHE A 82 -4.61 6.90 -3.98
CA PHE A 82 -3.88 7.47 -2.86
C PHE A 82 -3.32 8.86 -3.18
N ALA A 83 -2.81 9.11 -4.39
CA ALA A 83 -2.34 10.42 -4.80
C ALA A 83 -3.48 11.45 -4.88
N TYR A 84 -4.66 11.02 -5.34
CA TYR A 84 -5.86 11.85 -5.29
C TYR A 84 -6.24 12.19 -3.84
N ALA A 85 -6.30 11.19 -2.98
CA ALA A 85 -6.63 11.37 -1.58
C ALA A 85 -5.60 12.24 -0.82
N ALA A 86 -4.32 12.11 -1.19
CA ALA A 86 -3.23 12.87 -0.58
C ALA A 86 -3.33 14.39 -0.78
N GLN A 87 -4.15 14.86 -1.72
CA GLN A 87 -4.41 16.29 -1.88
C GLN A 87 -5.22 16.87 -0.70
N THR A 88 -6.02 16.04 -0.04
CA THR A 88 -7.00 16.48 0.97
C THR A 88 -6.70 15.93 2.36
N ILE A 89 -6.32 14.65 2.47
CA ILE A 89 -6.13 14.00 3.77
C ILE A 89 -4.65 13.82 4.10
N SER A 90 -4.33 13.73 5.39
CA SER A 90 -2.96 13.65 5.91
C SER A 90 -2.25 12.35 5.54
N ALA A 91 -0.91 12.35 5.55
CA ALA A 91 -0.09 11.16 5.34
C ALA A 91 -0.38 10.09 6.40
N SER A 92 -0.59 10.50 7.65
CA SER A 92 -1.01 9.64 8.76
C SER A 92 -2.32 8.93 8.43
N THR A 93 -3.35 9.67 8.00
CA THR A 93 -4.66 9.11 7.64
C THR A 93 -4.56 8.14 6.46
N LEU A 94 -3.81 8.51 5.41
CA LEU A 94 -3.57 7.63 4.24
C LEU A 94 -2.96 6.30 4.64
N SER A 95 -1.94 6.31 5.51
CA SER A 95 -1.26 5.10 5.95
C SER A 95 -2.15 4.18 6.78
N ILE A 96 -3.03 4.76 7.62
CA ILE A 96 -4.02 4.00 8.39
C ILE A 96 -5.08 3.38 7.46
N LEU A 97 -5.60 4.15 6.49
CA LEU A 97 -6.58 3.64 5.52
C LEU A 97 -5.98 2.53 4.64
N ASN A 98 -4.70 2.63 4.27
CA ASN A 98 -3.98 1.56 3.56
C ASN A 98 -3.95 0.25 4.37
N SER A 99 -3.83 0.31 5.68
CA SER A 99 -3.81 -0.89 6.53
C SER A 99 -5.16 -1.60 6.65
N THR A 100 -6.23 -1.07 6.04
CA THR A 100 -7.50 -1.79 5.85
C THR A 100 -7.43 -2.83 4.73
N THR A 101 -6.35 -2.89 3.93
CA THR A 101 -6.19 -3.83 2.81
C THR A 101 -6.50 -5.28 3.17
N PRO A 102 -6.01 -5.87 4.28
CA PRO A 102 -6.39 -7.23 4.66
C PRO A 102 -7.86 -7.38 5.05
N ILE A 103 -8.49 -6.32 5.54
CA ILE A 103 -9.95 -6.29 5.82
C ILE A 103 -10.71 -6.46 4.50
N TRP A 104 -10.37 -5.68 3.48
CA TRP A 104 -10.90 -5.84 2.12
C TRP A 104 -10.55 -7.21 1.54
N GLY A 105 -9.35 -7.74 1.81
CA GLY A 105 -8.94 -9.07 1.42
C GLY A 105 -9.87 -10.16 1.96
N ALA A 106 -10.35 -10.03 3.20
CA ALA A 106 -11.34 -10.94 3.76
C ALA A 106 -12.70 -10.81 3.08
N VAL A 107 -13.17 -9.59 2.83
CA VAL A 107 -14.44 -9.34 2.12
C VAL A 107 -14.40 -9.95 0.72
N VAL A 108 -13.36 -9.63 -0.07
CA VAL A 108 -13.17 -10.19 -1.41
C VAL A 108 -13.07 -11.71 -1.35
N GLY A 109 -12.35 -12.27 -0.35
CA GLY A 109 -12.22 -13.71 -0.17
C GLY A 109 -13.55 -14.41 0.11
N ILE A 110 -14.41 -13.82 0.94
CA ILE A 110 -15.76 -14.36 1.21
C ILE A 110 -16.61 -14.38 -0.08
N ILE A 111 -16.61 -13.27 -0.82
CA ILE A 111 -17.40 -13.13 -2.06
C ILE A 111 -16.86 -14.08 -3.13
N TRP A 112 -15.54 -14.12 -3.34
CA TRP A 112 -14.90 -14.92 -4.39
C TRP A 112 -14.99 -16.42 -4.15
N SER A 113 -14.76 -16.84 -2.91
CA SER A 113 -14.75 -18.26 -2.52
C SER A 113 -16.10 -18.76 -2.02
N LYS A 114 -17.11 -17.89 -1.90
CA LYS A 114 -18.44 -18.19 -1.36
C LYS A 114 -18.40 -18.89 0.00
N THR A 115 -17.39 -18.55 0.82
CA THR A 115 -17.18 -19.14 2.16
C THR A 115 -17.90 -18.32 3.22
N LYS A 116 -18.37 -18.99 4.29
CA LYS A 116 -18.95 -18.28 5.44
C LYS A 116 -17.84 -17.60 6.25
N PRO A 117 -18.01 -16.32 6.65
CA PRO A 117 -17.04 -15.66 7.49
C PRO A 117 -16.94 -16.30 8.88
N THR A 118 -15.73 -16.38 9.42
CA THR A 118 -15.54 -16.82 10.81
C THR A 118 -15.92 -15.70 11.78
N LYS A 119 -16.22 -16.04 13.04
CA LYS A 119 -16.52 -15.04 14.09
C LYS A 119 -15.36 -14.02 14.25
N SER A 120 -14.11 -14.47 14.17
CA SER A 120 -12.93 -13.62 14.22
C SER A 120 -12.89 -12.63 13.04
N MET A 121 -13.24 -13.08 11.83
CA MET A 121 -13.32 -12.20 10.67
C MET A 121 -14.40 -11.14 10.83
N VAL A 122 -15.60 -11.53 11.28
CA VAL A 122 -16.71 -10.57 11.50
C VAL A 122 -16.32 -9.52 12.55
N LEU A 123 -15.74 -9.95 13.68
CA LEU A 123 -15.27 -9.03 14.72
C LEU A 123 -14.17 -8.10 14.18
N GLY A 124 -13.23 -8.63 13.41
CA GLY A 124 -12.17 -7.84 12.80
C GLY A 124 -12.67 -6.82 11.77
N LEU A 125 -13.67 -7.19 10.96
CA LEU A 125 -14.33 -6.27 10.04
C LEU A 125 -15.03 -5.12 10.80
N LEU A 126 -15.76 -5.44 11.88
CA LEU A 126 -16.42 -4.43 12.72
C LEU A 126 -15.41 -3.48 13.38
N LEU A 127 -14.33 -4.02 13.97
CA LEU A 127 -13.28 -3.19 14.56
C LEU A 127 -12.61 -2.28 13.53
N GLY A 128 -12.32 -2.81 12.33
CA GLY A 128 -11.77 -2.01 11.25
C GLY A 128 -12.69 -0.87 10.82
N LEU A 129 -13.99 -1.14 10.70
CA LEU A 129 -15.00 -0.12 10.37
C LEU A 129 -15.10 0.95 11.46
N ILE A 130 -15.13 0.54 12.74
CA ILE A 130 -15.12 1.46 13.89
C ILE A 130 -13.86 2.32 13.87
N GLY A 131 -12.68 1.72 13.61
CA GLY A 131 -11.42 2.44 13.52
C GLY A 131 -11.41 3.52 12.43
N VAL A 132 -11.94 3.20 11.25
CA VAL A 132 -12.11 4.18 10.16
C VAL A 132 -13.12 5.26 10.58
N ALA A 133 -14.23 4.91 11.20
CA ALA A 133 -15.22 5.88 11.66
C ALA A 133 -14.66 6.85 12.73
N ILE A 134 -13.86 6.34 13.69
CA ILE A 134 -13.17 7.17 14.69
C ILE A 134 -12.18 8.13 13.98
N LEU A 135 -11.41 7.62 13.02
CA LEU A 135 -10.43 8.41 12.28
C LEU A 135 -11.08 9.58 11.53
N VAL A 136 -12.25 9.33 10.94
CA VAL A 136 -13.01 10.30 10.15
C VAL A 136 -13.77 11.27 11.04
N GLY A 137 -14.34 10.81 12.17
CA GLY A 137 -15.38 11.53 12.93
C GLY A 137 -14.92 12.72 13.76
N GLN A 138 -13.63 12.86 14.04
CA GLN A 138 -13.12 13.92 14.94
C GLN A 138 -11.84 14.63 14.47
N ASN A 139 -11.22 14.22 13.42
CA ASN A 139 -10.28 15.13 12.81
C ASN A 139 -11.10 16.34 12.36
N HIS A 140 -10.57 17.56 12.55
CA HIS A 140 -11.05 18.79 11.94
C HIS A 140 -11.05 18.73 10.39
N LEU A 141 -11.09 17.53 9.81
CA LEU A 141 -11.65 17.23 8.53
C LEU A 141 -13.09 17.72 8.63
N VAL A 142 -13.29 18.99 8.30
CA VAL A 142 -14.62 19.46 7.98
C VAL A 142 -15.22 18.34 7.14
N LEU A 143 -16.29 17.70 7.62
CA LEU A 143 -16.98 16.62 6.87
C LEU A 143 -17.60 17.27 5.63
N ASN A 144 -16.74 17.69 4.72
CA ASN A 144 -17.14 18.18 3.41
C ASN A 144 -17.08 17.02 2.41
N THR A 145 -17.79 17.16 1.34
CA THR A 145 -17.87 16.17 0.27
C THR A 145 -16.48 15.78 -0.24
N GLN A 146 -15.54 16.72 -0.29
CA GLN A 146 -14.19 16.49 -0.79
C GLN A 146 -13.39 15.53 0.10
N SER A 147 -13.47 15.69 1.42
CA SER A 147 -12.82 14.77 2.38
C SER A 147 -13.41 13.36 2.32
N LEU A 148 -14.73 13.24 2.17
CA LEU A 148 -15.40 11.93 2.03
C LEU A 148 -14.97 11.23 0.73
N ILE A 149 -14.87 11.95 -0.38
CA ILE A 149 -14.38 11.40 -1.65
C ILE A 149 -12.91 10.95 -1.51
N ALA A 150 -12.06 11.73 -0.84
CA ALA A 150 -10.67 11.38 -0.60
C ALA A 150 -10.54 10.09 0.24
N ILE A 151 -11.36 9.93 1.29
CA ILE A 151 -11.41 8.72 2.10
C ILE A 151 -11.89 7.52 1.27
N ALA A 152 -12.96 7.72 0.49
CA ALA A 152 -13.48 6.67 -0.41
C ALA A 152 -12.42 6.26 -1.44
N ALA A 153 -11.66 7.20 -2.01
CA ALA A 153 -10.56 6.91 -2.90
C ALA A 153 -9.46 6.08 -2.21
N ALA A 154 -9.03 6.45 -0.99
CA ALA A 154 -8.04 5.69 -0.24
C ALA A 154 -8.51 4.26 0.11
N LEU A 155 -9.79 4.09 0.48
CA LEU A 155 -10.38 2.76 0.69
C LEU A 155 -10.48 1.95 -0.61
N SER A 156 -10.77 2.61 -1.74
CA SER A 156 -10.78 1.97 -3.07
C SER A 156 -9.37 1.49 -3.47
N ALA A 157 -8.32 2.23 -3.12
CA ALA A 157 -6.94 1.80 -3.30
C ALA A 157 -6.67 0.49 -2.53
N SER A 158 -7.08 0.41 -1.26
CA SER A 158 -6.96 -0.79 -0.44
C SER A 158 -7.76 -1.97 -1.00
N LEU A 159 -8.94 -1.71 -1.57
CA LEU A 159 -9.73 -2.72 -2.27
C LEU A 159 -9.02 -3.24 -3.53
N CYS A 160 -8.39 -2.35 -4.32
CA CYS A 160 -7.59 -2.77 -5.49
C CYS A 160 -6.47 -3.74 -5.08
N TYR A 161 -5.72 -3.46 -4.02
CA TYR A 161 -4.72 -4.38 -3.48
C TYR A 161 -5.32 -5.73 -3.05
N ALA A 162 -6.49 -5.71 -2.43
CA ALA A 162 -7.19 -6.93 -2.05
C ALA A 162 -7.57 -7.80 -3.26
N ILE A 163 -8.10 -7.18 -4.32
CA ILE A 163 -8.44 -7.86 -5.58
C ILE A 163 -7.16 -8.39 -6.26
N ALA A 164 -6.09 -7.57 -6.33
CA ALA A 164 -4.79 -7.99 -6.85
C ALA A 164 -4.25 -9.22 -6.12
N SER A 165 -4.32 -9.23 -4.79
CA SER A 165 -3.89 -10.35 -3.96
C SER A 165 -4.67 -11.65 -4.24
N HIS A 166 -5.97 -11.55 -4.52
CA HIS A 166 -6.78 -12.72 -4.91
C HIS A 166 -6.49 -13.17 -6.35
N TYR A 167 -6.30 -12.24 -7.27
CA TYR A 167 -5.91 -12.56 -8.64
C TYR A 167 -4.57 -13.32 -8.68
N THR A 168 -3.56 -12.89 -7.90
CA THR A 168 -2.23 -13.52 -7.91
C THR A 168 -2.20 -14.96 -7.44
N LYS A 169 -3.21 -15.43 -6.69
CA LYS A 169 -3.31 -16.84 -6.27
C LYS A 169 -3.41 -17.80 -7.45
N ASN A 170 -4.08 -17.38 -8.52
CA ASN A 170 -4.33 -18.18 -9.72
C ASN A 170 -3.59 -17.65 -10.97
N ALA A 171 -2.74 -16.66 -10.78
CA ALA A 171 -1.95 -16.04 -11.84
C ALA A 171 -0.73 -16.89 -12.24
N PRO A 172 -0.12 -16.63 -13.40
CA PRO A 172 1.16 -17.24 -13.77
C PRO A 172 2.21 -17.05 -12.68
N LYS A 173 2.92 -18.12 -12.33
CA LYS A 173 3.98 -18.10 -11.33
C LYS A 173 5.27 -17.54 -11.95
N LEU A 174 5.46 -16.24 -11.84
CA LEU A 174 6.66 -15.54 -12.25
C LEU A 174 7.61 -15.35 -11.07
N ALA A 175 8.89 -15.18 -11.36
CA ALA A 175 9.83 -14.73 -10.35
C ALA A 175 9.37 -13.36 -9.80
N PRO A 176 9.42 -13.13 -8.48
CA PRO A 176 8.91 -11.91 -7.89
C PRO A 176 9.49 -10.63 -8.49
N PHE A 177 10.80 -10.66 -8.83
CA PHE A 177 11.47 -9.54 -9.51
C PHE A 177 10.86 -9.26 -10.88
N ASP A 178 10.64 -10.30 -11.71
CA ASP A 178 10.10 -10.14 -13.06
C ASP A 178 8.66 -9.64 -13.01
N ASN A 179 7.89 -10.10 -12.02
CA ASN A 179 6.55 -9.63 -11.78
C ASN A 179 6.51 -8.13 -11.40
N ALA A 180 7.39 -7.69 -10.49
CA ALA A 180 7.49 -6.28 -10.14
C ALA A 180 7.95 -5.43 -11.35
N HIS A 181 9.00 -5.86 -12.05
CA HIS A 181 9.52 -5.14 -13.19
C HIS A 181 8.48 -4.99 -14.31
N GLY A 182 7.82 -6.10 -14.72
CA GLY A 182 6.79 -6.05 -15.75
C GLY A 182 5.55 -5.25 -15.34
N SER A 183 5.12 -5.36 -14.07
CA SER A 183 3.96 -4.60 -13.58
C SER A 183 4.24 -3.09 -13.48
N MET A 184 5.48 -2.64 -13.19
CA MET A 184 5.81 -1.21 -13.18
C MET A 184 5.77 -0.62 -14.58
N TRP A 185 6.29 -1.30 -15.60
CA TRP A 185 6.14 -0.87 -16.99
C TRP A 185 4.68 -0.80 -17.42
N ALA A 186 3.90 -1.84 -17.11
CA ALA A 186 2.47 -1.86 -17.43
C ALA A 186 1.71 -0.73 -16.71
N ALA A 187 2.04 -0.44 -15.44
CA ALA A 187 1.47 0.68 -14.70
C ALA A 187 1.81 2.03 -15.34
N SER A 188 3.06 2.23 -15.78
CA SER A 188 3.48 3.44 -16.51
C SER A 188 2.69 3.58 -17.82
N PHE A 189 2.56 2.53 -18.62
CA PHE A 189 1.73 2.58 -19.84
C PHE A 189 0.25 2.90 -19.58
N ILE A 190 -0.30 2.52 -18.41
CA ILE A 190 -1.67 2.84 -18.02
C ILE A 190 -1.79 4.31 -17.60
N VAL A 191 -0.83 4.82 -16.83
CA VAL A 191 -0.89 6.16 -16.24
C VAL A 191 -0.48 7.23 -17.24
N LEU A 192 0.48 6.96 -18.12
CA LEU A 192 1.04 7.92 -19.06
C LEU A 192 -0.03 8.70 -19.88
N PRO A 193 -1.07 8.07 -20.45
CA PRO A 193 -2.11 8.80 -21.17
C PRO A 193 -2.91 9.76 -20.27
N LEU A 194 -3.01 9.48 -18.96
CA LEU A 194 -3.79 10.32 -18.04
C LEU A 194 -3.15 11.68 -17.79
N ILE A 195 -1.85 11.83 -18.06
CA ILE A 195 -1.14 13.12 -17.97
C ILE A 195 -1.75 14.16 -18.92
N LEU A 196 -2.25 13.72 -20.08
CA LEU A 196 -2.89 14.62 -21.06
C LEU A 196 -4.17 15.27 -20.51
N PHE A 197 -4.85 14.57 -19.57
CA PHE A 197 -6.10 15.05 -18.95
C PHE A 197 -5.88 15.66 -17.58
N MET A 198 -4.75 15.34 -16.93
CA MET A 198 -4.38 15.81 -15.58
C MET A 198 -2.92 16.30 -15.61
N PRO A 199 -2.65 17.44 -16.27
CA PRO A 199 -1.29 17.95 -16.39
C PRO A 199 -0.76 18.46 -15.05
N ILE A 200 0.55 18.72 -15.03
CA ILE A 200 1.23 19.40 -13.92
C ILE A 200 0.53 20.73 -13.60
N ARG A 201 0.33 21.02 -12.34
CA ARG A 201 -0.40 22.22 -11.89
C ARG A 201 0.52 23.38 -11.56
N GLU A 202 1.66 23.06 -10.93
CA GLU A 202 2.66 24.04 -10.51
C GLU A 202 4.05 23.47 -10.74
N VAL A 203 5.02 24.34 -10.96
CA VAL A 203 6.42 23.92 -11.05
C VAL A 203 6.84 23.42 -9.67
N PRO A 204 7.21 22.12 -9.54
CA PRO A 204 7.54 21.56 -8.24
C PRO A 204 8.86 22.11 -7.72
N SER A 205 8.96 22.31 -6.40
CA SER A 205 10.22 22.64 -5.75
C SER A 205 11.22 21.48 -5.86
N THR A 206 12.49 21.76 -5.62
CA THR A 206 13.55 20.74 -5.59
C THR A 206 13.25 19.65 -4.57
N ASP A 207 12.72 20.00 -3.38
CA ASP A 207 12.38 19.05 -2.33
C ASP A 207 11.25 18.12 -2.75
N VAL A 208 10.24 18.64 -3.46
CA VAL A 208 9.16 17.83 -4.03
C VAL A 208 9.73 16.85 -5.06
N MET A 209 10.60 17.29 -5.96
CA MET A 209 11.20 16.41 -6.97
C MET A 209 12.11 15.34 -6.36
N LEU A 210 12.90 15.67 -5.34
CA LEU A 210 13.68 14.69 -4.59
C LEU A 210 12.78 13.69 -3.86
N GLY A 211 11.67 14.16 -3.27
CA GLY A 211 10.67 13.30 -2.66
C GLY A 211 10.02 12.34 -3.66
N VAL A 212 9.71 12.80 -4.86
CA VAL A 212 9.15 11.97 -5.95
C VAL A 212 10.17 10.95 -6.47
N LEU A 213 11.43 11.35 -6.59
CA LEU A 213 12.52 10.43 -6.93
C LEU A 213 12.67 9.34 -5.85
N ALA A 214 12.68 9.73 -4.57
CA ALA A 214 12.72 8.79 -3.46
C ALA A 214 11.48 7.88 -3.45
N LEU A 215 10.30 8.39 -3.78
CA LEU A 215 9.06 7.63 -3.89
C LEU A 215 9.16 6.52 -4.95
N GLY A 216 9.69 6.82 -6.13
CA GLY A 216 9.87 5.84 -7.21
C GLY A 216 11.01 4.87 -6.95
N VAL A 217 12.19 5.38 -6.62
CA VAL A 217 13.40 4.56 -6.47
C VAL A 217 13.40 3.79 -5.16
N VAL A 218 13.23 4.48 -4.03
CA VAL A 218 13.35 3.88 -2.70
C VAL A 218 12.06 3.22 -2.27
N CYS A 219 10.95 3.97 -2.27
CA CYS A 219 9.67 3.46 -1.74
C CYS A 219 8.95 2.51 -2.69
N THR A 220 9.41 2.35 -3.92
CA THR A 220 8.81 1.42 -4.87
C THR A 220 9.83 0.38 -5.34
N ALA A 221 10.84 0.72 -6.14
CA ALA A 221 11.76 -0.27 -6.69
C ALA A 221 12.57 -1.02 -5.62
N LEU A 222 13.31 -0.30 -4.78
CA LEU A 222 14.13 -0.88 -3.71
C LEU A 222 13.25 -1.61 -2.68
N ALA A 223 12.12 -1.03 -2.32
CA ALA A 223 11.19 -1.63 -1.37
C ALA A 223 10.68 -3.00 -1.85
N TYR A 224 10.37 -3.18 -3.14
CA TYR A 224 10.01 -4.49 -3.69
C TYR A 224 11.15 -5.49 -3.58
N ILE A 225 12.39 -5.09 -3.89
CA ILE A 225 13.57 -5.97 -3.76
C ILE A 225 13.75 -6.42 -2.31
N LEU A 226 13.63 -5.48 -1.36
CA LEU A 226 13.71 -5.78 0.08
C LEU A 226 12.58 -6.70 0.55
N PHE A 227 11.37 -6.48 0.06
CA PHE A 227 10.20 -7.29 0.41
C PHE A 227 10.36 -8.73 -0.08
N PHE A 228 10.85 -8.93 -1.32
CA PHE A 228 11.10 -10.28 -1.83
C PHE A 228 12.17 -10.99 -1.02
N LYS A 229 13.25 -10.26 -0.69
CA LYS A 229 14.29 -10.82 0.18
C LYS A 229 13.76 -11.17 1.56
N LEU A 230 12.83 -10.37 2.09
CA LEU A 230 12.18 -10.65 3.37
C LEU A 230 11.28 -11.90 3.26
N ILE A 231 10.56 -12.09 2.15
CA ILE A 231 9.77 -13.31 1.90
C ILE A 231 10.68 -14.54 1.85
N ASP A 232 11.82 -14.45 1.18
CA ASP A 232 12.79 -15.55 1.13
C ASP A 232 13.35 -15.92 2.52
N ASP A 233 13.59 -14.90 3.37
CA ASP A 233 14.18 -15.10 4.70
C ASP A 233 13.20 -15.65 5.74
N ILE A 234 11.95 -15.19 5.76
CA ILE A 234 10.98 -15.46 6.85
C ILE A 234 9.63 -15.99 6.38
N GLY A 235 9.48 -16.19 5.08
CA GLY A 235 8.25 -16.64 4.44
C GLY A 235 7.21 -15.53 4.22
N PRO A 236 6.27 -15.77 3.29
CA PRO A 236 5.31 -14.74 2.85
C PRO A 236 4.39 -14.26 3.97
N THR A 237 3.88 -15.17 4.81
CA THR A 237 2.96 -14.83 5.92
C THR A 237 3.62 -13.91 6.93
N SER A 238 4.88 -14.22 7.32
CA SER A 238 5.63 -13.38 8.27
C SER A 238 6.04 -12.05 7.65
N ALA A 239 6.40 -12.02 6.36
CA ALA A 239 6.75 -10.78 5.67
C ALA A 239 5.57 -9.79 5.60
N LEU A 240 4.33 -10.29 5.52
CA LEU A 240 3.13 -9.45 5.53
C LEU A 240 2.91 -8.69 6.84
N THR A 241 3.62 -9.04 7.93
CA THR A 241 3.54 -8.25 9.19
C THR A 241 4.02 -6.82 9.01
N VAL A 242 4.81 -6.54 7.98
CA VAL A 242 5.21 -5.18 7.61
C VAL A 242 4.00 -4.24 7.48
N THR A 243 2.87 -4.74 7.00
CA THR A 243 1.65 -3.93 6.78
C THR A 243 1.05 -3.39 8.08
N PHE A 244 1.29 -4.04 9.22
CA PHE A 244 0.87 -3.56 10.54
C PHE A 244 1.77 -2.43 11.07
N LEU A 245 3.00 -2.37 10.60
CA LEU A 245 3.98 -1.36 10.99
C LEU A 245 3.90 -0.10 10.14
N ILE A 246 3.40 -0.20 8.90
CA ILE A 246 3.29 0.94 7.98
C ILE A 246 2.56 2.13 8.60
N PRO A 247 1.39 1.98 9.27
CA PRO A 247 0.70 3.12 9.88
C PRO A 247 1.52 3.81 10.96
N LEU A 248 2.30 3.05 11.74
CA LEU A 248 3.15 3.63 12.79
C LEU A 248 4.20 4.57 12.18
N PHE A 249 4.85 4.12 11.11
CA PHE A 249 5.82 4.96 10.39
C PHE A 249 5.15 6.07 9.58
N GLY A 250 3.96 5.85 9.02
CA GLY A 250 3.20 6.90 8.34
C GLY A 250 2.81 8.05 9.28
N ILE A 251 2.36 7.72 10.50
CA ILE A 251 2.08 8.69 11.55
C ILE A 251 3.37 9.39 11.98
N PHE A 252 4.44 8.65 12.19
CA PHE A 252 5.75 9.20 12.59
C PHE A 252 6.28 10.20 11.56
N TRP A 253 6.34 9.83 10.28
CA TRP A 253 6.82 10.72 9.21
C TRP A 253 5.90 11.92 8.99
N GLY A 254 4.57 11.73 9.04
CA GLY A 254 3.61 12.81 8.94
C GLY A 254 3.80 13.84 10.05
N HIS A 255 4.03 13.37 11.27
CA HIS A 255 4.27 14.26 12.41
C HIS A 255 5.61 14.99 12.33
N VAL A 256 6.71 14.25 12.08
CA VAL A 256 8.08 14.79 12.16
C VAL A 256 8.41 15.71 10.97
N ILE A 257 7.88 15.42 9.79
CA ILE A 257 8.26 16.13 8.55
C ILE A 257 7.19 17.13 8.11
N LEU A 258 5.91 16.81 8.31
CA LEU A 258 4.78 17.66 7.87
C LEU A 258 4.07 18.36 9.01
N ASP A 259 4.58 18.28 10.25
CA ASP A 259 3.97 18.87 11.45
C ASP A 259 2.49 18.46 11.63
N GLU A 260 2.10 17.26 11.14
CA GLU A 260 0.75 16.74 11.30
C GLU A 260 0.41 16.56 12.78
N LYS A 261 -0.69 17.16 13.23
CA LYS A 261 -1.15 17.01 14.61
C LYS A 261 -1.72 15.62 14.84
N ILE A 262 -1.11 14.87 15.75
CA ILE A 262 -1.57 13.55 16.15
C ILE A 262 -2.57 13.74 17.30
N GLY A 263 -3.86 13.62 16.98
CA GLY A 263 -4.93 13.63 17.98
C GLY A 263 -5.18 12.23 18.56
N PRO A 264 -5.92 12.15 19.70
CA PRO A 264 -6.32 10.87 20.29
C PRO A 264 -7.05 9.96 19.29
N ASN A 265 -7.82 10.55 18.39
CA ASN A 265 -8.58 9.81 17.38
C ASN A 265 -7.71 9.17 16.32
N THR A 266 -6.60 9.81 15.93
CA THR A 266 -5.62 9.23 15.02
C THR A 266 -5.05 7.96 15.64
N LEU A 267 -4.68 8.00 16.92
CA LEU A 267 -4.13 6.86 17.65
C LEU A 267 -5.18 5.76 17.88
N LEU A 268 -6.37 6.13 18.32
CA LEU A 268 -7.47 5.18 18.54
C LEU A 268 -7.92 4.55 17.22
N GLY A 269 -8.11 5.36 16.18
CA GLY A 269 -8.45 4.87 14.84
C GLY A 269 -7.41 3.88 14.30
N ALA A 270 -6.12 4.22 14.41
CA ALA A 270 -5.03 3.33 14.02
C ALA A 270 -5.05 2.02 14.84
N LEU A 271 -5.23 2.11 16.16
CA LEU A 271 -5.29 0.93 17.03
C LEU A 271 -6.43 -0.01 16.62
N PHE A 272 -7.65 0.51 16.43
CA PHE A 272 -8.80 -0.29 16.02
C PHE A 272 -8.63 -0.91 14.64
N VAL A 273 -8.08 -0.18 13.65
CA VAL A 273 -7.82 -0.71 12.31
C VAL A 273 -6.75 -1.81 12.37
N ILE A 274 -5.65 -1.61 13.11
CA ILE A 274 -4.61 -2.62 13.27
C ILE A 274 -5.16 -3.87 13.98
N MET A 275 -5.89 -3.72 15.07
CA MET A 275 -6.52 -4.85 15.77
C MET A 275 -7.51 -5.59 14.88
N GLY A 276 -8.35 -4.86 14.13
CA GLY A 276 -9.27 -5.44 13.16
C GLY A 276 -8.54 -6.26 12.10
N THR A 277 -7.46 -5.71 11.54
CA THR A 277 -6.62 -6.38 10.55
C THR A 277 -5.94 -7.63 11.12
N MET A 278 -5.43 -7.59 12.36
CA MET A 278 -4.84 -8.75 13.03
C MET A 278 -5.85 -9.88 13.26
N LEU A 279 -7.09 -9.54 13.61
CA LEU A 279 -8.18 -10.51 13.78
C LEU A 279 -8.60 -11.15 12.46
N VAL A 280 -8.72 -10.35 11.40
CA VAL A 280 -9.09 -10.82 10.07
C VAL A 280 -8.04 -11.76 9.49
N THR A 281 -6.76 -11.44 9.66
CA THR A 281 -5.64 -12.24 9.16
C THR A 281 -5.34 -13.46 10.02
N GLY A 282 -5.94 -13.58 11.20
CA GLY A 282 -5.67 -14.67 12.15
C GLY A 282 -4.30 -14.56 12.81
N PHE A 283 -3.71 -13.37 12.83
CA PHE A 283 -2.37 -13.13 13.40
C PHE A 283 -2.35 -13.18 14.93
N LEU A 284 -3.52 -13.05 15.59
CA LEU A 284 -3.63 -13.28 17.03
C LEU A 284 -3.52 -14.77 17.32
N PRO A 285 -2.65 -15.19 18.25
CA PRO A 285 -2.47 -16.60 18.60
C PRO A 285 -3.81 -17.16 19.10
N ARG A 286 -4.39 -18.11 18.33
CA ARG A 286 -5.50 -18.92 18.84
C ARG A 286 -4.98 -19.65 20.08
N LYS A 287 -5.60 -19.44 21.25
CA LYS A 287 -5.42 -20.34 22.39
C LYS A 287 -5.68 -21.76 21.88
N LYS A 288 -4.63 -22.58 21.78
CA LYS A 288 -4.80 -24.03 21.59
C LYS A 288 -5.66 -24.50 22.74
N HIS A 289 -6.89 -24.86 22.46
CA HIS A 289 -7.64 -25.71 23.39
C HIS A 289 -6.81 -26.98 23.52
N LEU A 290 -6.10 -27.12 24.65
CA LEU A 290 -5.55 -28.41 25.07
C LEU A 290 -6.74 -29.37 25.09
N ALA A 291 -6.79 -30.25 24.10
CA ALA A 291 -7.69 -31.39 24.13
C ALA A 291 -7.35 -32.14 25.44
N LYS A 292 -8.28 -32.10 26.38
CA LYS A 292 -8.23 -32.97 27.54
C LYS A 292 -8.31 -34.39 26.99
N THR A 293 -7.16 -35.07 26.95
CA THR A 293 -7.10 -36.53 26.87
C THR A 293 -7.62 -37.05 28.18
N SER A 294 -8.86 -37.51 28.20
CA SER A 294 -9.43 -38.40 29.20
C SER A 294 -9.14 -39.83 28.82
#